data_e38eadec5548599d7a65298d9277df2f
#
_entry.id   e38eadec5548599d7a65298d9277df2f
#
_cell.length_a   1.000
_cell.length_b   1.000
_cell.length_c   1.000
_cell.angle_alpha   90.00
_cell.angle_beta   90.00
_cell.angle_gamma   90.00
#
_symmetry.space_group_name_H-M   'P 1'
#
loop_
_entity.id
_entity.type
_entity.pdbx_description
1 polymer ?
#
loop_
_entity_poly.entity_id
_entity_poly.type
_entity_poly.pdbx_seq_one_letter_code
_entity_poly.pdbx_strand_id
1 'polypeptide(L)'
;MSRISNCIVLSFSLVQNETHLVSLDQNVFCIINCKENYEQLNATFKPVFDEINERIAEKGLFVDGTYYPVEFLFGGDMKFLQIILGLGSSLSTHACPWCRIHKSDRADMCKPFDFYHTGSMARTNKNITNDSK
;
A
#
# COMPACT_ATOMS: atom_id res chain seq x y z
N MET A 1 19.63 -15.18 23.70
CA MET A 1 18.37 -14.64 23.13
C MET A 1 18.65 -14.18 21.71
N SER A 2 18.17 -14.93 20.71
CA SER A 2 18.29 -14.53 19.31
C SER A 2 17.39 -13.30 19.09
N ARG A 3 17.98 -12.21 18.63
CA ARG A 3 17.20 -11.05 18.15
C ARG A 3 16.42 -11.52 16.93
N ILE A 4 15.10 -11.49 17.01
CA ILE A 4 14.24 -11.66 15.84
C ILE A 4 14.59 -10.48 14.92
N SER A 5 15.26 -10.77 13.82
CA SER A 5 15.52 -9.78 12.78
C SER A 5 14.19 -9.45 12.10
N ASN A 6 13.83 -8.17 12.02
CA ASN A 6 12.66 -7.75 11.25
C ASN A 6 12.92 -8.06 9.78
N CYS A 7 12.10 -8.93 9.21
CA CYS A 7 12.18 -9.29 7.80
C CYS A 7 10.97 -8.74 7.07
N ILE A 8 11.20 -7.97 6.02
CA ILE A 8 10.15 -7.44 5.15
C ILE A 8 10.23 -8.23 3.84
N VAL A 9 9.10 -8.78 3.43
CA VAL A 9 8.97 -9.54 2.20
C VAL A 9 8.08 -8.75 1.24
N LEU A 10 8.58 -8.49 0.05
CA LEU A 10 7.81 -7.93 -1.04
C LEU A 10 7.52 -9.05 -2.05
N SER A 11 6.25 -9.26 -2.36
CA SER A 11 5.79 -10.28 -3.28
C SER A 11 4.69 -9.72 -4.19
N PHE A 12 4.48 -10.35 -5.32
CA PHE A 12 3.35 -10.06 -6.19
C PHE A 12 2.60 -11.35 -6.55
N SER A 13 1.36 -11.20 -6.89
CA SER A 13 0.54 -12.26 -7.49
C SER A 13 -0.26 -11.69 -8.66
N LEU A 14 -0.50 -12.52 -9.66
CA LEU A 14 -1.34 -12.16 -10.79
C LEU A 14 -2.80 -12.43 -10.42
N VAL A 15 -3.64 -11.41 -10.55
CA VAL A 15 -5.09 -11.54 -10.37
C VAL A 15 -5.73 -11.56 -11.76
N GLN A 16 -6.26 -12.71 -12.16
CA GLN A 16 -7.00 -12.85 -13.41
C GLN A 16 -8.50 -12.85 -13.09
N ASN A 17 -9.18 -11.80 -13.51
CA ASN A 17 -10.64 -11.64 -13.46
C ASN A 17 -11.38 -11.92 -12.13
N GLU A 18 -12.45 -11.20 -11.93
CA GLU A 18 -13.24 -11.05 -10.71
C GLU A 18 -13.82 -12.33 -10.08
N THR A 19 -13.72 -13.48 -10.72
CA THR A 19 -14.40 -14.71 -10.26
C THR A 19 -13.49 -15.81 -9.77
N HIS A 20 -12.20 -15.73 -10.01
CA HIS A 20 -11.25 -16.73 -9.53
C HIS A 20 -9.99 -16.05 -9.02
N LEU A 21 -9.77 -16.13 -7.72
CA LEU A 21 -8.41 -16.07 -7.15
C LEU A 21 -7.64 -17.25 -7.71
N VAL A 22 -7.13 -17.09 -8.92
CA VAL A 22 -6.29 -18.10 -9.55
C VAL A 22 -4.97 -18.07 -8.83
N SER A 23 -4.69 -19.18 -8.20
CA SER A 23 -3.43 -19.54 -7.63
C SER A 23 -2.79 -18.46 -6.76
N LEU A 24 -2.73 -18.76 -5.49
CA LEU A 24 -1.96 -18.03 -4.47
C LEU A 24 -0.44 -18.16 -4.72
N ASP A 25 0.00 -18.24 -5.95
CA ASP A 25 1.41 -18.22 -6.31
C ASP A 25 1.94 -16.81 -6.03
N GLN A 26 2.39 -16.64 -4.80
CA GLN A 26 3.10 -15.44 -4.41
C GLN A 26 4.53 -15.53 -4.95
N ASN A 27 4.83 -14.68 -5.89
CA ASN A 27 6.18 -14.52 -6.41
C ASN A 27 6.93 -13.52 -5.53
N VAL A 28 7.81 -14.03 -4.69
CA VAL A 28 8.66 -13.20 -3.84
C VAL A 28 9.78 -12.62 -4.70
N PHE A 29 9.90 -11.31 -4.79
CA PHE A 29 10.98 -10.67 -5.51
C PHE A 29 11.96 -9.91 -4.61
N CYS A 30 11.61 -9.68 -3.34
CA CYS A 30 12.52 -9.04 -2.42
C CYS A 30 12.30 -9.49 -0.98
N ILE A 31 13.40 -9.79 -0.27
CA ILE A 31 13.42 -10.06 1.16
C ILE A 31 14.48 -9.17 1.79
N ILE A 32 14.10 -8.35 2.74
CA ILE A 32 14.98 -7.35 3.35
C ILE A 32 14.97 -7.51 4.86
N ASN A 33 16.16 -7.50 5.42
CA ASN A 33 16.34 -7.43 6.86
C ASN A 33 16.62 -5.96 7.26
N CYS A 34 15.57 -5.21 7.57
CA CYS A 34 15.68 -3.84 8.01
C CYS A 34 14.60 -3.47 9.02
N LYS A 35 14.76 -2.33 9.68
CA LYS A 35 13.69 -1.77 10.49
C LYS A 35 12.57 -1.26 9.59
N GLU A 36 11.36 -1.54 9.98
CA GLU A 36 10.15 -1.09 9.30
C GLU A 36 9.89 0.38 9.62
N ASN A 37 10.56 1.27 8.90
CA ASN A 37 10.35 2.71 8.95
C ASN A 37 10.38 3.30 7.53
N TYR A 38 9.80 4.48 7.37
CA TYR A 38 9.63 5.12 6.07
C TYR A 38 10.96 5.32 5.32
N GLU A 39 12.00 5.81 5.99
CA GLU A 39 13.29 6.14 5.37
C GLU A 39 13.96 4.91 4.79
N GLN A 40 14.02 3.81 5.57
CA GLN A 40 14.64 2.57 5.11
C GLN A 40 13.81 1.88 4.01
N LEU A 41 12.48 1.87 4.15
CA LEU A 41 11.61 1.33 3.12
C LEU A 41 11.73 2.11 1.82
N ASN A 42 11.67 3.43 1.90
CA ASN A 42 11.80 4.29 0.73
C ASN A 42 13.18 4.12 0.05
N ALA A 43 14.26 4.12 0.82
CA ALA A 43 15.60 3.95 0.26
C ALA A 43 15.78 2.59 -0.44
N THR A 44 15.20 1.54 0.12
CA THR A 44 15.38 0.18 -0.38
C THR A 44 14.45 -0.16 -1.53
N PHE A 45 13.17 0.26 -1.44
CA PHE A 45 12.16 -0.07 -2.45
C PHE A 45 12.00 0.98 -3.54
N LYS A 46 12.65 2.14 -3.41
CA LYS A 46 12.55 3.21 -4.41
C LYS A 46 12.78 2.74 -5.85
N PRO A 47 13.82 1.95 -6.17
CA PRO A 47 14.01 1.49 -7.55
C PRO A 47 12.82 0.66 -8.07
N VAL A 48 12.26 -0.19 -7.22
CA VAL A 48 11.10 -1.03 -7.56
C VAL A 48 9.85 -0.17 -7.77
N PHE A 49 9.62 0.79 -6.88
CA PHE A 49 8.47 1.69 -7.03
C PHE A 49 8.61 2.64 -8.21
N ASP A 50 9.82 3.08 -8.53
CA ASP A 50 10.08 3.89 -9.72
C ASP A 50 9.72 3.09 -10.99
N GLU A 51 10.14 1.83 -11.09
CA GLU A 51 9.79 0.94 -12.21
C GLU A 51 8.28 0.69 -12.30
N ILE A 52 7.62 0.40 -11.17
CA ILE A 52 6.16 0.22 -11.12
C ILE A 52 5.45 1.50 -11.60
N ASN A 53 5.91 2.67 -11.17
CA ASN A 53 5.32 3.95 -11.59
C ASN A 53 5.49 4.20 -13.08
N GLU A 54 6.62 3.81 -13.68
CA GLU A 54 6.82 3.87 -15.13
C GLU A 54 5.81 2.98 -15.85
N ARG A 55 5.61 1.73 -15.39
CA ARG A 55 4.61 0.80 -15.95
C ARG A 55 3.18 1.29 -15.79
N ILE A 56 2.86 1.92 -14.65
CA ILE A 56 1.55 2.59 -14.46
C ILE A 56 1.36 3.71 -15.46
N ALA A 57 2.40 4.52 -15.72
CA ALA A 57 2.33 5.60 -16.71
C ALA A 57 2.13 5.07 -18.13
N GLU A 58 2.73 3.94 -18.48
CA GLU A 58 2.57 3.23 -19.75
C GLU A 58 1.22 2.51 -19.87
N LYS A 59 0.48 2.37 -18.77
CA LYS A 59 -0.81 1.66 -18.63
C LYS A 59 -0.76 0.17 -19.01
N GLY A 60 0.40 -0.44 -19.05
CA GLY A 60 0.52 -1.85 -19.38
C GLY A 60 1.95 -2.33 -19.59
N LEU A 61 2.05 -3.56 -20.03
CA LEU A 61 3.30 -4.26 -20.28
C LEU A 61 3.36 -4.77 -21.71
N PHE A 62 4.54 -4.72 -22.33
CA PHE A 62 4.83 -5.43 -23.58
C PHE A 62 5.56 -6.73 -23.25
N VAL A 63 4.98 -7.86 -23.66
CA VAL A 63 5.58 -9.18 -23.52
C VAL A 63 5.56 -9.86 -24.90
N ASP A 64 6.72 -10.23 -25.40
CA ASP A 64 6.89 -10.88 -26.72
C ASP A 64 6.16 -10.14 -27.87
N GLY A 65 6.23 -8.80 -27.85
CA GLY A 65 5.61 -7.95 -28.86
C GLY A 65 4.10 -7.73 -28.70
N THR A 66 3.49 -8.30 -27.67
CA THR A 66 2.08 -8.13 -27.36
C THR A 66 1.90 -7.16 -26.18
N TYR A 67 0.97 -6.23 -26.31
CA TYR A 67 0.63 -5.28 -25.24
C TYR A 67 -0.46 -5.87 -24.34
N TYR A 68 -0.20 -5.85 -23.03
CA TYR A 68 -1.15 -6.26 -22.00
C TYR A 68 -1.47 -5.07 -21.10
N PRO A 69 -2.74 -4.60 -21.05
CA PRO A 69 -3.14 -3.60 -20.07
C PRO A 69 -3.04 -4.20 -18.66
N VAL A 70 -2.37 -3.49 -17.76
CA VAL A 70 -2.14 -3.96 -16.38
C VAL A 70 -2.57 -2.90 -15.40
N GLU A 71 -3.28 -3.31 -14.36
CA GLU A 71 -3.60 -2.50 -13.19
C GLU A 71 -2.82 -3.02 -11.99
N PHE A 72 -2.16 -2.11 -11.29
CA PHE A 72 -1.39 -2.44 -10.09
C PHE A 72 -2.24 -2.18 -8.85
N LEU A 73 -2.46 -3.22 -8.07
CA LEU A 73 -3.09 -3.13 -6.75
C LEU A 73 -2.00 -3.29 -5.68
N PHE A 74 -1.92 -2.34 -4.80
CA PHE A 74 -0.95 -2.36 -3.73
C PHE A 74 -1.62 -2.74 -2.41
N GLY A 75 -1.08 -3.76 -1.73
CA GLY A 75 -1.60 -4.28 -0.48
C GLY A 75 -0.50 -4.51 0.56
N GLY A 76 -0.90 -4.68 1.79
CA GLY A 76 -0.01 -4.95 2.92
C GLY A 76 -0.78 -4.90 4.23
N ASP A 77 -0.09 -5.22 5.33
CA ASP A 77 -0.69 -5.00 6.63
C ASP A 77 -0.89 -3.50 6.93
N MET A 78 -1.76 -3.21 7.88
CA MET A 78 -2.14 -1.84 8.21
C MET A 78 -0.94 -0.96 8.60
N LYS A 79 0.00 -1.51 9.35
CA LYS A 79 1.19 -0.77 9.80
C LYS A 79 2.09 -0.42 8.63
N PHE A 80 2.32 -1.37 7.74
CA PHE A 80 3.11 -1.15 6.53
C PHE A 80 2.47 -0.08 5.64
N LEU A 81 1.15 -0.17 5.39
CA LEU A 81 0.42 0.84 4.62
C LEU A 81 0.53 2.25 5.24
N GLN A 82 0.42 2.36 6.55
CA GLN A 82 0.60 3.63 7.26
C GLN A 82 2.00 4.21 7.05
N ILE A 83 3.02 3.36 7.14
CA ILE A 83 4.42 3.79 6.99
C ILE A 83 4.68 4.29 5.56
N ILE A 84 4.33 3.52 4.54
CA ILE A 84 4.62 3.91 3.14
C ILE A 84 3.82 5.14 2.69
N LEU A 85 2.63 5.35 3.24
CA LEU A 85 1.83 6.54 3.00
C LEU A 85 2.27 7.74 3.87
N GLY A 86 3.26 7.57 4.74
CA GLY A 86 3.75 8.63 5.61
C GLY A 86 2.76 9.07 6.68
N LEU A 87 1.78 8.25 7.05
CA LEU A 87 0.70 8.61 7.97
C LEU A 87 1.08 8.49 9.47
N GLY A 88 2.31 8.10 9.75
CA GLY A 88 2.77 7.85 11.11
C GLY A 88 2.22 6.52 11.66
N SER A 89 2.15 6.42 12.99
CA SER A 89 1.68 5.20 13.65
C SER A 89 0.16 5.16 13.78
N SER A 90 -0.36 4.00 14.18
CA SER A 90 -1.80 3.81 14.51
C SER A 90 -2.31 4.77 15.59
N LEU A 91 -1.42 5.37 16.38
CA LEU A 91 -1.76 6.38 17.39
C LEU A 91 -1.87 7.80 16.83
N SER A 92 -1.47 8.02 15.59
CA SER A 92 -1.58 9.32 14.91
C SER A 92 -3.03 9.78 14.81
N THR A 93 -3.22 11.09 14.76
CA THR A 93 -4.55 11.70 14.72
C THR A 93 -5.40 11.17 13.57
N HIS A 94 -4.82 10.99 12.39
CA HIS A 94 -5.47 10.53 11.17
C HIS A 94 -4.71 9.34 10.55
N ALA A 95 -4.65 8.21 11.24
CA ALA A 95 -3.83 7.07 10.83
C ALA A 95 -4.48 6.14 9.78
N CYS A 96 -5.77 6.30 9.48
CA CYS A 96 -6.44 5.42 8.52
C CYS A 96 -5.94 5.67 7.09
N PRO A 97 -5.51 4.65 6.32
CA PRO A 97 -5.10 4.82 4.93
C PRO A 97 -6.24 5.27 4.00
N TRP A 98 -7.47 4.91 4.32
CA TRP A 98 -8.63 5.12 3.44
C TRP A 98 -9.44 6.39 3.78
N CYS A 99 -9.42 6.84 5.05
CA CYS A 99 -10.22 7.99 5.45
C CYS A 99 -9.49 8.88 6.45
N ARG A 100 -10.04 10.08 6.65
CA ARG A 100 -9.50 11.08 7.59
C ARG A 100 -10.22 11.06 8.94
N ILE A 101 -10.71 9.91 9.38
CA ILE A 101 -11.34 9.81 10.69
C ILE A 101 -10.35 10.20 11.80
N HIS A 102 -10.78 11.05 12.68
CA HIS A 102 -9.99 11.44 13.84
C HIS A 102 -9.89 10.29 14.84
N LYS A 103 -8.79 10.21 15.57
CA LYS A 103 -8.54 9.11 16.52
C LYS A 103 -9.61 8.95 17.60
N SER A 104 -10.25 10.04 18.05
CA SER A 104 -11.34 9.98 19.04
C SER A 104 -12.59 9.30 18.50
N ASP A 105 -12.80 9.30 17.19
CA ASP A 105 -14.05 8.90 16.56
C ASP A 105 -13.96 7.50 15.92
N ARG A 106 -12.78 6.85 16.00
CA ARG A 106 -12.55 5.53 15.37
C ARG A 106 -13.39 4.42 15.96
N ALA A 107 -13.83 4.56 17.21
CA ALA A 107 -14.72 3.60 17.85
C ALA A 107 -16.20 3.81 17.48
N ASP A 108 -16.53 4.97 16.91
CA ASP A 108 -17.88 5.29 16.46
C ASP A 108 -18.10 4.78 15.02
N MET A 109 -18.72 3.63 14.89
CA MET A 109 -19.05 3.00 13.60
C MET A 109 -20.50 3.32 13.16
N CYS A 110 -21.10 4.38 13.67
CA CYS A 110 -22.50 4.74 13.39
C CYS A 110 -22.74 5.28 11.97
N LYS A 111 -21.67 5.65 11.26
CA LYS A 111 -21.77 6.17 9.88
C LYS A 111 -21.74 5.03 8.87
N PRO A 112 -22.45 5.14 7.75
CA PRO A 112 -22.40 4.14 6.69
C PRO A 112 -21.01 4.09 6.05
N PHE A 113 -20.68 2.94 5.43
CA PHE A 113 -19.39 2.69 4.79
C PHE A 113 -19.00 3.80 3.80
N ASP A 114 -19.93 4.25 2.97
CA ASP A 114 -19.69 5.28 1.96
C ASP A 114 -19.26 6.63 2.54
N PHE A 115 -19.66 6.94 3.77
CA PHE A 115 -19.20 8.16 4.46
C PHE A 115 -17.68 8.20 4.57
N TYR A 116 -17.05 7.05 4.80
CA TYR A 116 -15.60 6.95 5.00
C TYR A 116 -14.83 6.79 3.69
N HIS A 117 -15.42 6.18 2.67
CA HIS A 117 -14.73 5.76 1.46
C HIS A 117 -14.97 6.64 0.23
N THR A 118 -16.12 7.28 0.14
CA THR A 118 -16.48 8.11 -1.01
C THR A 118 -16.90 9.53 -0.66
N GLY A 119 -17.20 9.77 0.61
CA GLY A 119 -17.63 11.07 1.11
C GLY A 119 -16.48 12.04 1.40
N SER A 120 -16.80 13.14 2.10
CA SER A 120 -15.83 14.17 2.49
C SER A 120 -14.73 13.67 3.41
N MET A 121 -14.93 12.51 4.05
CA MET A 121 -13.95 11.86 4.90
C MET A 121 -13.01 10.94 4.14
N ALA A 122 -13.29 10.60 2.87
CA ALA A 122 -12.41 9.78 2.06
C ALA A 122 -11.04 10.44 1.90
N ARG A 123 -9.97 9.64 2.01
CA ARG A 123 -8.61 10.12 1.82
C ARG A 123 -8.28 10.20 0.33
N THR A 124 -7.73 11.31 -0.08
CA THR A 124 -7.20 11.52 -1.44
C THR A 124 -5.69 11.59 -1.41
N ASN A 125 -5.02 11.43 -2.55
CA ASN A 125 -3.58 11.58 -2.68
C ASN A 125 -3.09 12.94 -2.13
N LYS A 126 -3.86 14.00 -2.36
CA LYS A 126 -3.56 15.34 -1.84
C LYS A 126 -3.57 15.39 -0.31
N ASN A 127 -4.50 14.67 0.32
CA ASN A 127 -4.56 14.58 1.78
C ASN A 127 -3.36 13.82 2.33
N ILE A 128 -2.96 12.72 1.68
CA ILE A 128 -1.78 11.93 2.08
C ILE A 128 -0.55 12.84 2.11
N THR A 129 -0.29 13.59 1.05
CA THR A 129 0.84 14.52 0.98
C THR A 129 0.82 15.58 2.08
N ASN A 130 -0.35 16.03 2.51
CA ASN A 130 -0.49 17.05 3.56
C ASN A 130 -0.37 16.45 4.98
N ASP A 131 -0.88 15.24 5.19
CA ASP A 131 -0.92 14.58 6.51
C ASP A 131 0.39 13.83 6.83
N SER A 132 1.28 13.66 5.84
CA SER A 132 2.59 12.99 5.97
C SER A 132 3.75 13.87 6.45
N LYS A 133 3.46 15.11 6.90
CA LYS A 133 4.47 16.08 7.38
C LYS A 133 4.59 16.12 8.89
#